data_15cc6d52a086a83f5fec16d425499631
#
_entry.id   15cc6d52a086a83f5fec16d425499631
#
_cell.length_a   1.000
_cell.length_b   1.000
_cell.length_c   1.000
_cell.angle_alpha   90.00
_cell.angle_beta   90.00
_cell.angle_gamma   90.00
#
_symmetry.space_group_name_H-M   'P 1'
#
loop_
_entity.id
_entity.type
_entity.pdbx_description
1 polymer ?
#
loop_
_entity_poly.entity_id
_entity_poly.type
_entity_poly.pdbx_seq_one_letter_code
_entity_poly.pdbx_strand_id
1 'polypeptide(L)'
;LDYYHFVSARWLIKPEITLETFKEKMKQVLQNPFLGQAGADASERSAPQRFLIVGLGESGYAMAKWCLVQGAFVRLADTRAHVELLTRQIDWLDDLQKLGLVDTCFESSDWSTLLDGIDVVGISPGLSPIQEPTFTLLSECQKRNIAVWSEIEFFARGLYALEALAMAAEERYKPSILAVTGTNGKTTTCALTAQICERAGKHVALAGNISPAALEKLLSVITKANNFIELPEIWVLELSSFQLQFTYTLDPTAATVLNLSQDHLDWHGDMQAYAAAKARILGKNSVLVLNRDDEVVTALFADEKESRKVIQFGSDSPVDIDSFGIERDPRAGGIDWLVWAEPDEATLASELEEAQEGFIKHKRRKKLDAYEKSDELRIKRLIPADALRIRGRHNALNALAALALARAAGLGISPLLHGLREYQGEAHRVQTV
;
A
#
# COMPACT_ATOMS: atom_id res chain seq x y z
N LEU A 1 26.83 -0.86 -0.44
CA LEU A 1 27.53 -0.13 -1.52
C LEU A 1 28.39 -1.08 -2.39
N ASP A 2 27.95 -2.25 -2.86
CA ASP A 2 28.74 -3.04 -3.83
C ASP A 2 27.96 -4.21 -4.40
N TYR A 3 26.78 -3.91 -5.00
CA TYR A 3 26.00 -4.91 -5.73
C TYR A 3 25.70 -4.52 -7.19
N TYR A 4 26.39 -3.49 -7.72
CA TYR A 4 26.13 -2.96 -9.08
C TYR A 4 27.28 -3.18 -10.10
N HIS A 5 28.18 -4.11 -9.86
CA HIS A 5 29.19 -4.44 -10.86
C HIS A 5 29.19 -5.92 -11.16
N PHE A 6 28.31 -6.35 -12.04
CA PHE A 6 28.53 -7.46 -12.98
C PHE A 6 27.29 -7.61 -13.86
N VAL A 7 27.24 -6.98 -15.01
CA VAL A 7 26.73 -7.57 -16.25
C VAL A 7 27.08 -6.63 -17.40
N SER A 8 28.11 -6.99 -18.14
CA SER A 8 28.36 -6.49 -19.50
C SER A 8 27.84 -7.51 -20.52
N ALA A 9 26.96 -7.02 -21.38
CA ALA A 9 26.71 -7.44 -22.74
C ALA A 9 26.90 -8.90 -23.17
N ARG A 10 25.78 -9.58 -23.47
CA ARG A 10 25.70 -10.45 -24.66
C ARG A 10 24.26 -10.51 -25.16
N TRP A 11 24.04 -10.09 -26.37
CA TRP A 11 22.81 -10.24 -27.14
C TRP A 11 22.58 -11.74 -27.41
N LEU A 12 21.63 -12.34 -26.72
CA LEU A 12 21.08 -13.64 -27.07
C LEU A 12 19.55 -13.49 -27.00
N ILE A 13 18.86 -13.95 -28.02
CA ILE A 13 17.41 -14.10 -28.13
C ILE A 13 16.95 -14.74 -26.82
N LYS A 14 16.18 -14.00 -26.00
CA LYS A 14 15.67 -14.49 -24.73
C LYS A 14 14.63 -15.57 -25.00
N PRO A 15 14.72 -16.76 -24.38
CA PRO A 15 13.58 -17.68 -24.40
C PRO A 15 12.41 -16.99 -23.70
N GLU A 16 11.25 -16.97 -24.35
CA GLU A 16 10.00 -16.53 -23.70
C GLU A 16 9.84 -17.32 -22.39
N ILE A 17 9.62 -16.60 -21.29
CA ILE A 17 9.36 -17.24 -19.99
C ILE A 17 8.02 -17.97 -20.13
N THR A 18 8.04 -19.29 -20.14
CA THR A 18 6.81 -20.09 -20.13
C THR A 18 6.09 -19.97 -18.79
N LEU A 19 4.78 -20.18 -18.79
CA LEU A 19 3.96 -20.20 -17.57
C LEU A 19 4.54 -21.13 -16.50
N GLU A 20 5.04 -22.30 -16.87
CA GLU A 20 5.71 -23.23 -15.97
C GLU A 20 7.00 -22.66 -15.38
N THR A 21 7.84 -22.07 -16.22
CA THR A 21 9.09 -21.42 -15.78
C THR A 21 8.81 -20.22 -14.87
N PHE A 22 7.75 -19.45 -15.15
CA PHE A 22 7.31 -18.36 -14.29
C PHE A 22 6.85 -18.88 -12.93
N LYS A 23 5.99 -19.90 -12.90
CA LYS A 23 5.50 -20.53 -11.66
C LYS A 23 6.61 -21.20 -10.86
N GLU A 24 7.56 -21.88 -11.52
CA GLU A 24 8.74 -22.46 -10.87
C GLU A 24 9.65 -21.39 -10.27
N LYS A 25 9.93 -20.30 -10.99
CA LYS A 25 10.69 -19.16 -10.47
C LYS A 25 9.95 -18.47 -9.34
N MET A 26 8.62 -18.35 -9.43
CA MET A 26 7.78 -17.85 -8.35
C MET A 26 7.88 -18.70 -7.10
N LYS A 27 7.87 -20.03 -7.21
CA LYS A 27 8.12 -20.93 -6.07
C LYS A 27 9.50 -20.67 -5.44
N GLN A 28 10.55 -20.48 -6.25
CA GLN A 28 11.91 -20.21 -5.74
C GLN A 28 12.00 -18.87 -5.00
N VAL A 29 11.32 -17.82 -5.48
CA VAL A 29 11.30 -16.51 -4.81
C VAL A 29 10.41 -16.54 -3.57
N LEU A 30 9.30 -17.24 -3.64
CA LEU A 30 8.41 -17.44 -2.50
C LEU A 30 9.08 -18.30 -1.41
N GLN A 31 10.05 -19.14 -1.76
CA GLN A 31 10.89 -19.90 -0.82
C GLN A 31 11.96 -19.04 -0.11
N ASN A 32 12.14 -17.77 -0.50
CA ASN A 32 13.12 -16.88 0.14
C ASN A 32 12.54 -15.51 0.50
N PRO A 33 11.62 -15.42 1.49
CA PRO A 33 10.97 -14.18 1.90
C PRO A 33 11.93 -13.16 2.55
N PHE A 34 13.24 -13.47 2.68
CA PHE A 34 14.26 -12.59 3.27
C PHE A 34 15.16 -11.88 2.26
N LEU A 35 14.86 -11.89 0.96
CA LEU A 35 15.63 -11.14 -0.06
C LEU A 35 15.74 -9.63 0.19
N GLY A 36 15.08 -9.09 1.23
CA GLY A 36 15.17 -7.68 1.63
C GLY A 36 16.05 -7.38 2.86
N GLN A 37 16.69 -8.37 3.51
CA GLN A 37 17.64 -8.12 4.58
C GLN A 37 19.08 -8.27 4.04
N ALA A 38 19.71 -7.15 3.73
CA ALA A 38 21.14 -7.10 3.45
C ALA A 38 21.90 -7.61 4.70
N GLY A 39 22.50 -8.80 4.60
CA GLY A 39 23.41 -9.31 5.63
C GLY A 39 23.25 -10.75 6.10
N ALA A 40 22.22 -11.49 5.69
CA ALA A 40 22.12 -12.90 6.02
C ALA A 40 22.49 -13.75 4.79
N ASP A 41 23.56 -14.50 4.90
CA ASP A 41 24.03 -15.44 3.88
C ASP A 41 22.92 -16.49 3.61
N ALA A 42 22.27 -16.39 2.45
CA ALA A 42 21.15 -17.24 2.05
C ALA A 42 21.55 -18.71 1.82
N SER A 43 22.86 -19.00 1.89
CA SER A 43 23.42 -20.32 1.60
C SER A 43 23.38 -21.32 2.76
N GLU A 44 23.04 -20.90 3.99
CA GLU A 44 23.13 -21.76 5.18
C GLU A 44 21.79 -22.25 5.79
N ARG A 45 20.62 -21.82 5.31
CA ARG A 45 19.34 -22.29 5.87
C ARG A 45 18.78 -23.48 5.09
N SER A 46 19.06 -24.67 5.56
CA SER A 46 18.51 -25.93 5.00
C SER A 46 17.09 -26.29 5.50
N ALA A 47 16.52 -25.56 6.45
CA ALA A 47 15.21 -25.84 7.04
C ALA A 47 14.15 -24.82 6.56
N PRO A 48 12.90 -25.28 6.33
CA PRO A 48 11.80 -24.39 5.98
C PRO A 48 11.52 -23.40 7.13
N GLN A 49 11.10 -22.19 6.77
CA GLN A 49 10.72 -21.17 7.75
C GLN A 49 9.46 -21.60 8.51
N ARG A 50 9.36 -21.16 9.74
CA ARG A 50 8.28 -21.51 10.68
C ARG A 50 7.55 -20.25 11.09
N PHE A 51 6.25 -20.22 10.77
CA PHE A 51 5.37 -19.09 11.08
C PHE A 51 4.33 -19.48 12.12
N LEU A 52 4.09 -18.58 13.08
CA LEU A 52 2.88 -18.61 13.90
C LEU A 52 1.92 -17.53 13.37
N ILE A 53 0.76 -17.95 12.88
CA ILE A 53 -0.30 -17.03 12.45
C ILE A 53 -1.35 -16.95 13.55
N VAL A 54 -1.64 -15.72 14.03
CA VAL A 54 -2.56 -15.48 15.14
C VAL A 54 -3.81 -14.75 14.66
N GLY A 55 -4.95 -15.41 14.86
CA GLY A 55 -6.27 -14.97 14.44
C GLY A 55 -6.70 -15.50 13.06
N LEU A 56 -7.77 -16.31 13.01
CA LEU A 56 -8.37 -16.84 11.78
C LEU A 56 -9.46 -15.90 11.27
N GLY A 57 -9.05 -14.70 10.86
CA GLY A 57 -9.83 -13.77 10.03
C GLY A 57 -9.39 -13.83 8.57
N GLU A 58 -9.92 -12.95 7.72
CA GLU A 58 -9.53 -12.86 6.29
C GLU A 58 -8.01 -12.66 6.12
N SER A 59 -7.42 -11.75 6.91
CA SER A 59 -5.97 -11.51 6.91
C SER A 59 -5.17 -12.72 7.40
N GLY A 60 -5.63 -13.40 8.47
CA GLY A 60 -4.96 -14.59 9.00
C GLY A 60 -4.97 -15.75 8.03
N TYR A 61 -6.13 -15.99 7.38
CA TYR A 61 -6.24 -16.98 6.32
C TYR A 61 -5.29 -16.67 5.15
N ALA A 62 -5.25 -15.40 4.69
CA ALA A 62 -4.38 -14.98 3.61
C ALA A 62 -2.89 -15.18 3.95
N MET A 63 -2.46 -14.83 5.18
CA MET A 63 -1.10 -15.04 5.66
C MET A 63 -0.74 -16.53 5.74
N ALA A 64 -1.60 -17.36 6.33
CA ALA A 64 -1.37 -18.80 6.44
C ALA A 64 -1.27 -19.46 5.07
N LYS A 65 -2.21 -19.16 4.16
CA LYS A 65 -2.22 -19.65 2.78
C LYS A 65 -0.95 -19.22 2.02
N TRP A 66 -0.55 -17.94 2.15
CA TRP A 66 0.69 -17.44 1.56
C TRP A 66 1.90 -18.24 2.01
N CYS A 67 2.07 -18.46 3.31
CA CYS A 67 3.19 -19.23 3.86
C CYS A 67 3.20 -20.68 3.38
N LEU A 68 2.02 -21.35 3.39
CA LEU A 68 1.90 -22.75 2.97
C LEU A 68 2.20 -22.95 1.49
N VAL A 69 1.73 -22.05 0.62
CA VAL A 69 2.02 -22.10 -0.83
C VAL A 69 3.53 -21.99 -1.09
N GLN A 70 4.28 -21.35 -0.20
CA GLN A 70 5.74 -21.25 -0.24
C GLN A 70 6.47 -22.45 0.37
N GLY A 71 5.74 -23.43 0.89
CA GLY A 71 6.34 -24.59 1.52
C GLY A 71 6.86 -24.33 2.94
N ALA A 72 6.42 -23.26 3.59
CA ALA A 72 6.76 -22.97 4.97
C ALA A 72 5.94 -23.84 5.94
N PHE A 73 6.47 -23.99 7.16
CA PHE A 73 5.72 -24.58 8.27
C PHE A 73 4.82 -23.50 8.89
N VAL A 74 3.54 -23.80 9.09
CA VAL A 74 2.58 -22.88 9.69
C VAL A 74 1.94 -23.51 10.92
N ARG A 75 2.03 -22.78 12.04
CA ARG A 75 1.19 -22.98 13.22
C ARG A 75 0.11 -21.90 13.23
N LEU A 76 -1.16 -22.28 13.38
CA LEU A 76 -2.29 -21.35 13.43
C LEU A 76 -2.84 -21.32 14.86
N ALA A 77 -2.94 -20.14 15.46
CA ALA A 77 -3.58 -19.92 16.75
C ALA A 77 -4.77 -18.95 16.62
N ASP A 78 -5.84 -19.22 17.33
CA ASP A 78 -6.96 -18.28 17.47
C ASP A 78 -7.36 -18.18 18.96
N THR A 79 -7.70 -16.97 19.38
CA THR A 79 -8.12 -16.70 20.78
C THR A 79 -9.53 -17.19 21.08
N ARG A 80 -10.31 -17.49 20.03
CA ARG A 80 -11.67 -18.04 20.14
C ARG A 80 -11.64 -19.55 20.20
N ALA A 81 -12.70 -20.13 20.81
CA ALA A 81 -12.94 -21.56 20.76
C ALA A 81 -13.24 -22.00 19.31
N HIS A 82 -12.85 -23.25 18.96
CA HIS A 82 -13.14 -23.82 17.64
C HIS A 82 -14.65 -23.78 17.32
N VAL A 83 -15.49 -24.01 18.31
CA VAL A 83 -16.96 -24.00 18.15
C VAL A 83 -17.54 -22.60 17.87
N GLU A 84 -16.78 -21.56 18.08
CA GLU A 84 -17.18 -20.15 17.81
C GLU A 84 -16.80 -19.71 16.38
N LEU A 85 -16.13 -20.57 15.62
CA LEU A 85 -15.76 -20.24 14.25
C LEU A 85 -16.99 -20.21 13.34
N LEU A 86 -17.04 -19.21 12.46
CA LEU A 86 -18.05 -19.14 11.41
C LEU A 86 -17.82 -20.25 10.36
N THR A 87 -18.88 -20.69 9.68
CA THR A 87 -18.79 -21.71 8.63
C THR A 87 -17.68 -21.45 7.64
N ARG A 88 -17.55 -20.22 7.13
CA ARG A 88 -16.47 -19.85 6.20
C ARG A 88 -15.06 -20.00 6.80
N GLN A 89 -14.91 -19.86 8.12
CA GLN A 89 -13.62 -20.02 8.79
C GLN A 89 -13.25 -21.49 8.93
N ILE A 90 -14.25 -22.36 9.10
CA ILE A 90 -14.08 -23.83 9.05
C ILE A 90 -13.65 -24.25 7.64
N ASP A 91 -14.31 -23.71 6.59
CA ASP A 91 -13.93 -23.97 5.20
C ASP A 91 -12.47 -23.53 4.92
N TRP A 92 -12.08 -22.39 5.44
CA TRP A 92 -10.68 -21.91 5.34
C TRP A 92 -9.69 -22.83 6.05
N LEU A 93 -10.05 -23.33 7.23
CA LEU A 93 -9.22 -24.25 7.97
C LEU A 93 -9.02 -25.56 7.20
N ASP A 94 -10.09 -26.11 6.61
CA ASP A 94 -10.05 -27.29 5.75
C ASP A 94 -9.15 -27.07 4.52
N ASP A 95 -9.22 -25.89 3.92
CA ASP A 95 -8.36 -25.52 2.79
C ASP A 95 -6.88 -25.46 3.20
N LEU A 96 -6.57 -24.83 4.33
CA LEU A 96 -5.20 -24.75 4.85
C LEU A 96 -4.64 -26.14 5.18
N GLN A 97 -5.46 -27.03 5.74
CA GLN A 97 -5.06 -28.41 6.04
C GLN A 97 -4.70 -29.19 4.77
N LYS A 98 -5.45 -29.00 3.66
CA LYS A 98 -5.11 -29.58 2.37
C LYS A 98 -3.79 -29.08 1.80
N LEU A 99 -3.41 -27.82 2.11
CA LEU A 99 -2.15 -27.21 1.70
C LEU A 99 -0.96 -27.60 2.59
N GLY A 100 -1.20 -28.21 3.75
CA GLY A 100 -0.15 -28.66 4.65
C GLY A 100 -0.08 -27.93 5.99
N LEU A 101 -1.18 -27.31 6.46
CA LEU A 101 -1.26 -26.78 7.81
C LEU A 101 -0.90 -27.87 8.83
N VAL A 102 0.09 -27.60 9.66
CA VAL A 102 0.70 -28.61 10.51
C VAL A 102 0.10 -28.63 11.90
N ASP A 103 -0.27 -27.45 12.44
CA ASP A 103 -0.67 -27.34 13.84
C ASP A 103 -1.72 -26.24 14.05
N THR A 104 -2.75 -26.53 14.83
CA THR A 104 -3.81 -25.58 15.17
C THR A 104 -4.00 -25.51 16.67
N CYS A 105 -4.13 -24.33 17.22
CA CYS A 105 -4.35 -24.08 18.64
C CYS A 105 -5.45 -23.05 18.84
N PHE A 106 -6.50 -23.43 19.56
CA PHE A 106 -7.62 -22.58 19.90
C PHE A 106 -7.65 -22.33 21.42
N GLU A 107 -8.17 -21.20 21.85
CA GLU A 107 -8.30 -20.80 23.25
C GLU A 107 -6.97 -20.84 24.05
N SER A 108 -5.82 -20.96 23.38
CA SER A 108 -4.55 -21.02 24.09
C SER A 108 -4.04 -19.63 24.45
N SER A 109 -3.49 -19.54 25.63
CA SER A 109 -2.71 -18.39 26.13
C SER A 109 -1.28 -18.78 26.48
N ASP A 110 -0.86 -20.02 26.25
CA ASP A 110 0.53 -20.46 26.45
C ASP A 110 1.42 -20.09 25.27
N TRP A 111 1.68 -18.81 25.15
CA TRP A 111 2.55 -18.26 24.11
C TRP A 111 3.98 -18.79 24.18
N SER A 112 4.43 -19.20 25.38
CA SER A 112 5.78 -19.70 25.52
C SER A 112 5.99 -20.98 24.70
N THR A 113 5.09 -21.91 24.76
CA THR A 113 5.12 -23.14 23.95
C THR A 113 4.81 -22.88 22.47
N LEU A 114 3.84 -22.00 22.18
CA LEU A 114 3.45 -21.70 20.79
C LEU A 114 4.54 -21.00 19.99
N LEU A 115 5.43 -20.26 20.63
CA LEU A 115 6.54 -19.56 19.99
C LEU A 115 7.80 -20.44 19.80
N ASP A 116 7.80 -21.68 20.32
CA ASP A 116 8.98 -22.54 20.20
C ASP A 116 9.28 -22.90 18.74
N GLY A 117 10.48 -22.52 18.31
CA GLY A 117 10.97 -22.74 16.96
C GLY A 117 10.30 -21.87 15.89
N ILE A 118 9.58 -20.83 16.27
CA ILE A 118 8.95 -19.87 15.34
C ILE A 118 9.96 -18.78 14.95
N ASP A 119 10.04 -18.51 13.64
CA ASP A 119 10.87 -17.43 13.09
C ASP A 119 10.13 -16.09 13.03
N VAL A 120 8.81 -16.13 12.72
CA VAL A 120 7.99 -14.93 12.52
C VAL A 120 6.57 -15.18 13.00
N VAL A 121 5.96 -14.17 13.62
CA VAL A 121 4.55 -14.14 13.99
C VAL A 121 3.78 -13.27 12.99
N GLY A 122 2.78 -13.83 12.32
CA GLY A 122 1.77 -13.09 11.55
C GLY A 122 0.57 -12.78 12.44
N ILE A 123 0.18 -11.51 12.56
CA ILE A 123 -0.89 -11.09 13.46
C ILE A 123 -2.07 -10.46 12.70
N SER A 124 -3.28 -10.92 13.00
CA SER A 124 -4.52 -10.36 12.43
C SER A 124 -4.83 -8.98 13.03
N PRO A 125 -5.36 -8.03 12.23
CA PRO A 125 -5.57 -6.63 12.66
C PRO A 125 -6.61 -6.46 13.78
N GLY A 126 -7.47 -7.47 14.01
CA GLY A 126 -8.44 -7.44 15.13
C GLY A 126 -7.83 -7.59 16.53
N LEU A 127 -6.53 -7.95 16.60
CA LEU A 127 -5.85 -8.22 17.87
C LEU A 127 -5.11 -6.97 18.36
N SER A 128 -5.64 -6.33 19.42
CA SER A 128 -5.07 -5.11 19.98
C SER A 128 -3.73 -5.38 20.69
N PRO A 129 -2.69 -4.55 20.45
CA PRO A 129 -1.38 -4.72 21.08
C PRO A 129 -1.37 -4.39 22.58
N ILE A 130 -2.40 -3.69 23.06
CA ILE A 130 -2.50 -3.26 24.47
C ILE A 130 -3.46 -4.12 25.30
N GLN A 131 -4.11 -5.10 24.69
CA GLN A 131 -5.06 -5.99 25.34
C GLN A 131 -4.54 -7.42 25.43
N GLU A 132 -4.91 -8.13 26.50
CA GLU A 132 -4.64 -9.57 26.59
C GLU A 132 -5.58 -10.37 25.65
N PRO A 133 -5.10 -11.47 25.11
CA PRO A 133 -3.79 -12.11 25.35
C PRO A 133 -2.67 -11.60 24.42
N THR A 134 -2.94 -10.63 23.57
CA THR A 134 -1.99 -10.13 22.55
C THR A 134 -0.82 -9.40 23.20
N PHE A 135 -1.05 -8.63 24.25
CA PHE A 135 0.00 -7.92 24.97
C PHE A 135 1.09 -8.88 25.49
N THR A 136 0.69 -10.00 26.09
CA THR A 136 1.63 -11.04 26.55
C THR A 136 2.37 -11.68 25.35
N LEU A 137 1.67 -12.01 24.26
CA LEU A 137 2.30 -12.53 23.04
C LEU A 137 3.41 -11.59 22.53
N LEU A 138 3.11 -10.30 22.36
CA LEU A 138 4.07 -9.31 21.86
C LEU A 138 5.27 -9.15 22.79
N SER A 139 5.04 -9.19 24.10
CA SER A 139 6.12 -9.17 25.10
C SER A 139 7.04 -10.38 24.98
N GLU A 140 6.49 -11.57 24.78
CA GLU A 140 7.29 -12.79 24.55
C GLU A 140 8.04 -12.76 23.20
N CYS A 141 7.41 -12.26 22.14
CA CYS A 141 8.10 -12.05 20.85
C CYS A 141 9.29 -11.10 20.99
N GLN A 142 9.13 -10.00 21.71
CA GLN A 142 10.20 -9.05 21.97
C GLN A 142 11.38 -9.70 22.75
N LYS A 143 11.09 -10.44 23.83
CA LYS A 143 12.11 -11.15 24.62
C LYS A 143 12.91 -12.15 23.79
N ARG A 144 12.27 -12.80 22.83
CA ARG A 144 12.88 -13.83 21.96
C ARG A 144 13.40 -13.27 20.63
N ASN A 145 13.28 -11.97 20.40
CA ASN A 145 13.64 -11.29 19.14
C ASN A 145 12.92 -11.91 17.93
N ILE A 146 11.65 -12.29 18.09
CA ILE A 146 10.80 -12.80 17.01
C ILE A 146 10.07 -11.62 16.36
N ALA A 147 10.16 -11.50 15.04
CA ALA A 147 9.48 -10.45 14.29
C ALA A 147 7.95 -10.67 14.27
N VAL A 148 7.18 -9.58 14.37
CA VAL A 148 5.72 -9.61 14.27
C VAL A 148 5.29 -8.81 13.06
N TRP A 149 4.54 -9.42 12.14
CA TRP A 149 4.15 -8.84 10.86
C TRP A 149 2.63 -8.82 10.67
N SER A 150 2.15 -7.73 10.11
CA SER A 150 0.78 -7.67 9.58
C SER A 150 0.70 -8.36 8.20
N GLU A 151 -0.50 -8.59 7.72
CA GLU A 151 -0.77 -9.09 6.37
C GLU A 151 -0.16 -8.16 5.29
N ILE A 152 -0.15 -6.84 5.53
CA ILE A 152 0.44 -5.84 4.63
C ILE A 152 1.96 -5.93 4.61
N GLU A 153 2.60 -6.32 5.71
CA GLU A 153 4.05 -6.58 5.71
C GLU A 153 4.39 -7.80 4.84
N PHE A 154 3.61 -8.88 4.92
CA PHE A 154 3.75 -10.03 4.02
C PHE A 154 3.53 -9.63 2.56
N PHE A 155 2.52 -8.82 2.27
CA PHE A 155 2.26 -8.28 0.93
C PHE A 155 3.46 -7.47 0.41
N ALA A 156 3.97 -6.53 1.18
CA ALA A 156 5.10 -5.69 0.78
C ALA A 156 6.34 -6.53 0.45
N ARG A 157 6.67 -7.50 1.32
CA ARG A 157 7.78 -8.44 1.08
C ARG A 157 7.56 -9.31 -0.14
N GLY A 158 6.34 -9.82 -0.35
CA GLY A 158 5.98 -10.58 -1.53
C GLY A 158 6.14 -9.77 -2.82
N LEU A 159 5.76 -8.49 -2.80
CA LEU A 159 5.90 -7.61 -3.95
C LEU A 159 7.37 -7.29 -4.26
N TYR A 160 8.20 -7.04 -3.25
CA TYR A 160 9.66 -6.90 -3.43
C TYR A 160 10.32 -8.15 -3.98
N ALA A 161 9.87 -9.34 -3.53
CA ALA A 161 10.36 -10.59 -4.06
C ALA A 161 10.01 -10.74 -5.56
N LEU A 162 8.83 -10.28 -5.99
CA LEU A 162 8.44 -10.24 -7.41
C LEU A 162 9.29 -9.29 -8.24
N GLU A 163 9.58 -8.09 -7.70
CA GLU A 163 10.46 -7.11 -8.35
C GLU A 163 11.87 -7.67 -8.53
N ALA A 164 12.42 -8.30 -7.49
CA ALA A 164 13.73 -8.96 -7.52
C ALA A 164 13.76 -10.11 -8.55
N LEU A 165 12.67 -10.89 -8.62
CA LEU A 165 12.54 -11.97 -9.62
C LEU A 165 12.53 -11.43 -11.04
N ALA A 166 11.74 -10.36 -11.30
CA ALA A 166 11.69 -9.74 -12.60
C ALA A 166 13.07 -9.23 -13.03
N MET A 167 13.79 -8.56 -12.11
CA MET A 167 15.14 -8.09 -12.37
C MET A 167 16.11 -9.24 -12.66
N ALA A 168 16.05 -10.36 -11.93
CA ALA A 168 16.87 -11.53 -12.16
C ALA A 168 16.55 -12.23 -13.50
N ALA A 169 15.31 -12.09 -13.99
CA ALA A 169 14.87 -12.57 -15.29
C ALA A 169 15.15 -11.56 -16.42
N GLU A 170 15.80 -10.42 -16.12
CA GLU A 170 16.00 -9.28 -17.02
C GLU A 170 14.68 -8.69 -17.56
N GLU A 171 13.59 -8.93 -16.86
CA GLU A 171 12.27 -8.34 -17.10
C GLU A 171 12.08 -7.07 -16.25
N ARG A 172 11.08 -6.26 -16.61
CA ARG A 172 10.75 -5.05 -15.86
C ARG A 172 9.41 -5.21 -15.17
N TYR A 173 9.45 -5.33 -13.86
CA TYR A 173 8.25 -5.23 -13.04
C TYR A 173 8.57 -4.37 -11.81
N LYS A 174 8.02 -3.18 -11.77
CA LYS A 174 8.10 -2.27 -10.62
C LYS A 174 6.78 -1.49 -10.58
N PRO A 175 5.77 -2.02 -9.91
CA PRO A 175 4.46 -1.37 -9.86
C PRO A 175 4.49 -0.12 -8.99
N SER A 176 3.61 0.84 -9.31
CA SER A 176 3.31 1.94 -8.41
C SER A 176 2.36 1.49 -7.31
N ILE A 177 2.65 1.85 -6.07
CA ILE A 177 1.77 1.62 -4.92
C ILE A 177 1.18 2.95 -4.49
N LEU A 178 -0.14 3.08 -4.49
CA LEU A 178 -0.90 4.25 -4.03
C LEU A 178 -1.64 3.86 -2.76
N ALA A 179 -1.18 4.35 -1.61
CA ALA A 179 -1.67 3.93 -0.31
C ALA A 179 -2.54 5.01 0.35
N VAL A 180 -3.68 4.61 0.87
CA VAL A 180 -4.67 5.50 1.50
C VAL A 180 -5.03 5.02 2.90
N THR A 181 -4.89 5.91 3.89
CA THR A 181 -5.45 5.75 5.22
C THR A 181 -6.18 7.01 5.67
N GLY A 182 -6.77 6.99 6.83
CA GLY A 182 -7.52 8.09 7.43
C GLY A 182 -8.61 7.55 8.34
N THR A 183 -9.29 8.39 9.08
CA THR A 183 -10.47 7.99 9.84
C THR A 183 -11.62 7.74 8.85
N ASN A 184 -11.89 8.68 7.94
CA ASN A 184 -12.99 8.65 6.99
C ASN A 184 -12.52 8.81 5.54
N GLY A 185 -13.35 8.39 4.57
CA GLY A 185 -13.13 8.63 3.13
C GLY A 185 -12.23 7.62 2.42
N LYS A 186 -11.60 6.69 3.12
CA LYS A 186 -10.64 5.71 2.57
C LYS A 186 -11.19 4.96 1.36
N THR A 187 -12.29 4.24 1.52
CA THR A 187 -12.88 3.40 0.47
C THR A 187 -13.24 4.19 -0.78
N THR A 188 -13.89 5.35 -0.60
CA THR A 188 -14.25 6.23 -1.72
C THR A 188 -13.01 6.74 -2.45
N THR A 189 -11.97 7.17 -1.71
CA THR A 189 -10.72 7.63 -2.32
C THR A 189 -10.01 6.51 -3.05
N CYS A 190 -9.93 5.31 -2.48
CA CYS A 190 -9.31 4.16 -3.13
C CYS A 190 -10.05 3.74 -4.40
N ALA A 191 -11.39 3.65 -4.35
CA ALA A 191 -12.21 3.28 -5.51
C ALA A 191 -12.11 4.34 -6.63
N LEU A 192 -12.16 5.63 -6.28
CA LEU A 192 -11.89 6.72 -7.22
C LEU A 192 -10.49 6.60 -7.83
N THR A 193 -9.46 6.41 -7.02
CA THR A 193 -8.07 6.29 -7.48
C THR A 193 -7.92 5.12 -8.44
N ALA A 194 -8.48 3.96 -8.11
CA ALA A 194 -8.43 2.79 -8.97
C ALA A 194 -9.11 3.07 -10.31
N GLN A 195 -10.35 3.58 -10.30
CA GLN A 195 -11.10 3.86 -11.52
C GLN A 195 -10.43 4.89 -12.43
N ILE A 196 -9.89 5.99 -11.88
CA ILE A 196 -9.23 7.00 -12.71
C ILE A 196 -7.91 6.51 -13.30
N CYS A 197 -7.18 5.64 -12.59
CA CYS A 197 -5.98 4.98 -13.10
C CYS A 197 -6.32 3.96 -14.21
N GLU A 198 -7.39 3.17 -14.06
CA GLU A 198 -7.88 2.26 -15.11
C GLU A 198 -8.29 3.03 -16.36
N ARG A 199 -8.98 4.17 -16.21
CA ARG A 199 -9.36 5.05 -17.33
C ARG A 199 -8.16 5.71 -18.01
N ALA A 200 -7.05 5.84 -17.30
CA ALA A 200 -5.77 6.25 -17.87
C ALA A 200 -5.02 5.08 -18.57
N GLY A 201 -5.67 3.92 -18.73
CA GLY A 201 -5.13 2.77 -19.45
C GLY A 201 -4.19 1.89 -18.61
N LYS A 202 -4.23 1.99 -17.27
CA LYS A 202 -3.39 1.19 -16.40
C LYS A 202 -4.07 -0.09 -15.94
N HIS A 203 -3.30 -1.16 -15.79
CA HIS A 203 -3.75 -2.37 -15.13
C HIS A 203 -3.65 -2.16 -13.61
N VAL A 204 -4.80 -2.11 -12.93
CA VAL A 204 -4.90 -1.73 -11.51
C VAL A 204 -5.37 -2.90 -10.66
N ALA A 205 -4.79 -3.03 -9.46
CA ALA A 205 -5.30 -3.89 -8.40
C ALA A 205 -5.70 -3.03 -7.19
N LEU A 206 -6.94 -3.18 -6.74
CA LEU A 206 -7.48 -2.57 -5.54
C LEU A 206 -7.61 -3.64 -4.46
N ALA A 207 -7.09 -3.39 -3.25
CA ALA A 207 -7.06 -4.36 -2.16
C ALA A 207 -6.76 -3.71 -0.79
N GLY A 208 -6.71 -4.51 0.26
CA GLY A 208 -6.27 -4.12 1.61
C GLY A 208 -7.37 -4.25 2.65
N ASN A 209 -7.68 -3.16 3.38
CA ASN A 209 -8.76 -3.11 4.37
C ASN A 209 -10.17 -3.24 3.76
N ILE A 210 -10.26 -3.25 2.45
CA ILE A 210 -11.40 -3.66 1.65
C ILE A 210 -11.12 -5.04 1.06
N SER A 211 -12.12 -5.93 1.04
CA SER A 211 -11.96 -7.25 0.44
C SER A 211 -11.72 -7.17 -1.08
N PRO A 212 -10.77 -7.97 -1.62
CA PRO A 212 -9.98 -8.96 -0.90
C PRO A 212 -8.79 -8.35 -0.15
N ALA A 213 -8.28 -9.05 0.87
CA ALA A 213 -7.01 -8.75 1.52
C ALA A 213 -5.89 -8.60 0.49
N ALA A 214 -4.91 -7.70 0.72
CA ALA A 214 -3.88 -7.39 -0.26
C ALA A 214 -3.04 -8.62 -0.66
N LEU A 215 -2.73 -9.47 0.31
CA LEU A 215 -1.97 -10.70 0.10
C LEU A 215 -2.76 -11.76 -0.68
N GLU A 216 -4.08 -11.88 -0.44
CA GLU A 216 -4.94 -12.77 -1.23
C GLU A 216 -5.07 -12.27 -2.67
N LYS A 217 -5.19 -10.95 -2.86
CA LYS A 217 -5.17 -10.35 -4.20
C LYS A 217 -3.85 -10.62 -4.90
N LEU A 218 -2.72 -10.49 -4.20
CA LEU A 218 -1.39 -10.76 -4.74
C LEU A 218 -1.27 -12.22 -5.20
N LEU A 219 -1.66 -13.19 -4.36
CA LEU A 219 -1.71 -14.60 -4.74
C LEU A 219 -2.57 -14.84 -5.98
N SER A 220 -3.76 -14.22 -6.03
CA SER A 220 -4.69 -14.36 -7.14
C SER A 220 -4.11 -13.86 -8.47
N VAL A 221 -3.46 -12.68 -8.47
CA VAL A 221 -2.89 -12.12 -9.70
C VAL A 221 -1.67 -12.92 -10.16
N ILE A 222 -0.80 -13.36 -9.24
CA ILE A 222 0.35 -14.22 -9.54
C ILE A 222 -0.09 -15.55 -10.15
N THR A 223 -1.14 -16.16 -9.58
CA THR A 223 -1.63 -17.47 -10.05
C THR A 223 -2.24 -17.38 -11.44
N LYS A 224 -2.82 -16.24 -11.82
CA LYS A 224 -3.49 -16.02 -13.11
C LYS A 224 -2.55 -15.51 -14.20
N ALA A 225 -1.51 -14.77 -13.83
CA ALA A 225 -0.57 -14.19 -14.77
C ALA A 225 0.30 -15.25 -15.46
N ASN A 226 0.56 -15.09 -16.74
CA ASN A 226 1.47 -15.90 -17.51
C ASN A 226 2.87 -15.28 -17.65
N ASN A 227 2.97 -13.97 -17.41
CA ASN A 227 4.20 -13.18 -17.49
C ASN A 227 4.09 -11.93 -16.61
N PHE A 228 5.16 -11.16 -16.47
CA PHE A 228 5.18 -9.95 -15.64
C PHE A 228 4.32 -8.81 -16.19
N ILE A 229 4.03 -8.77 -17.51
CA ILE A 229 3.23 -7.73 -18.15
C ILE A 229 1.75 -7.84 -17.73
N GLU A 230 1.29 -9.04 -17.43
CA GLU A 230 -0.08 -9.30 -16.97
C GLU A 230 -0.29 -8.96 -15.48
N LEU A 231 0.78 -8.66 -14.74
CA LEU A 231 0.69 -8.20 -13.35
C LEU A 231 0.22 -6.74 -13.29
N PRO A 232 -0.41 -6.31 -12.18
CA PRO A 232 -0.86 -4.94 -12.02
C PRO A 232 0.29 -3.94 -12.09
N GLU A 233 0.13 -2.88 -12.89
CA GLU A 233 1.06 -1.75 -12.94
C GLU A 233 0.89 -0.82 -11.75
N ILE A 234 -0.33 -0.77 -11.18
CA ILE A 234 -0.68 0.07 -10.04
C ILE A 234 -1.43 -0.76 -9.00
N TRP A 235 -0.96 -0.68 -7.77
CA TRP A 235 -1.66 -1.19 -6.59
C TRP A 235 -2.27 -0.01 -5.83
N VAL A 236 -3.58 -0.01 -5.63
CA VAL A 236 -4.29 0.93 -4.77
C VAL A 236 -4.64 0.21 -3.49
N LEU A 237 -4.08 0.67 -2.36
CA LEU A 237 -4.22 0.01 -1.08
C LEU A 237 -5.02 0.87 -0.10
N GLU A 238 -6.15 0.34 0.37
CA GLU A 238 -6.81 0.86 1.56
C GLU A 238 -6.17 0.25 2.79
N LEU A 239 -5.67 1.07 3.72
CA LEU A 239 -4.96 0.59 4.91
C LEU A 239 -5.60 1.13 6.20
N SER A 240 -5.87 0.23 7.15
CA SER A 240 -6.28 0.60 8.50
C SER A 240 -5.07 0.89 9.39
N SER A 241 -5.28 1.61 10.49
CA SER A 241 -4.25 1.80 11.52
C SER A 241 -3.80 0.49 12.15
N PHE A 242 -4.71 -0.49 12.24
CA PHE A 242 -4.42 -1.83 12.77
C PHE A 242 -3.43 -2.60 11.90
N GLN A 243 -3.63 -2.58 10.57
CA GLN A 243 -2.70 -3.19 9.61
C GLN A 243 -1.34 -2.48 9.63
N LEU A 244 -1.35 -1.15 9.66
CA LEU A 244 -0.13 -0.33 9.67
C LEU A 244 0.71 -0.50 10.94
N GLN A 245 0.10 -0.88 12.08
CA GLN A 245 0.82 -1.06 13.35
C GLN A 245 2.01 -2.03 13.24
N PHE A 246 1.87 -3.08 12.45
CA PHE A 246 2.89 -4.12 12.26
C PHE A 246 3.37 -4.19 10.81
N THR A 247 3.40 -3.04 10.11
CA THR A 247 3.94 -2.86 8.77
C THR A 247 5.22 -2.03 8.84
N TYR A 248 6.30 -2.48 8.20
CA TYR A 248 7.65 -1.90 8.34
C TYR A 248 8.35 -1.63 7.01
N THR A 249 8.11 -2.48 5.99
CA THR A 249 8.87 -2.43 4.74
C THR A 249 8.07 -1.82 3.58
N LEU A 250 6.79 -1.53 3.77
CA LEU A 250 5.98 -0.90 2.73
C LEU A 250 6.56 0.46 2.35
N ASP A 251 6.86 0.67 1.06
CA ASP A 251 7.38 1.93 0.51
C ASP A 251 6.53 2.37 -0.70
N PRO A 252 5.35 2.95 -0.48
CA PRO A 252 4.47 3.36 -1.55
C PRO A 252 5.08 4.45 -2.45
N THR A 253 4.72 4.46 -3.73
CA THR A 253 5.02 5.57 -4.66
C THR A 253 4.42 6.87 -4.14
N ALA A 254 3.17 6.79 -3.64
CA ALA A 254 2.51 7.90 -2.97
C ALA A 254 1.58 7.40 -1.88
N ALA A 255 1.47 8.17 -0.80
CA ALA A 255 0.61 7.84 0.33
C ALA A 255 -0.11 9.07 0.88
N THR A 256 -1.30 8.84 1.43
CA THR A 256 -2.09 9.88 2.10
C THR A 256 -2.70 9.40 3.42
N VAL A 257 -2.71 10.30 4.40
CA VAL A 257 -3.62 10.26 5.54
C VAL A 257 -4.70 11.31 5.28
N LEU A 258 -5.91 10.86 4.95
CA LEU A 258 -6.98 11.78 4.51
C LEU A 258 -7.43 12.73 5.61
N ASN A 259 -7.55 12.22 6.81
CA ASN A 259 -7.98 12.95 8.02
C ASN A 259 -7.71 12.12 9.26
N LEU A 260 -7.63 12.82 10.41
CA LEU A 260 -7.47 12.20 11.71
C LEU A 260 -8.48 12.79 12.72
N SER A 261 -9.43 11.97 13.13
CA SER A 261 -10.34 12.26 14.24
C SER A 261 -10.33 11.12 15.25
N GLN A 262 -10.82 11.36 16.46
CA GLN A 262 -10.83 10.35 17.51
C GLN A 262 -11.59 9.10 17.07
N ASP A 263 -10.90 7.96 17.06
CA ASP A 263 -11.42 6.65 16.73
C ASP A 263 -10.49 5.57 17.29
N HIS A 264 -11.01 4.37 17.56
CA HIS A 264 -10.23 3.17 17.91
C HIS A 264 -9.25 3.35 19.10
N LEU A 265 -9.56 4.24 20.07
CA LEU A 265 -8.70 4.45 21.24
C LEU A 265 -8.68 3.23 22.18
N ASP A 266 -9.72 2.43 22.17
CA ASP A 266 -9.77 1.13 22.86
C ASP A 266 -8.72 0.15 22.33
N TRP A 267 -8.33 0.29 21.04
CA TRP A 267 -7.32 -0.54 20.41
C TRP A 267 -5.90 0.04 20.52
N HIS A 268 -5.74 1.37 20.35
CA HIS A 268 -4.43 2.05 20.31
C HIS A 268 -3.99 2.60 21.65
N GLY A 269 -4.91 2.84 22.59
CA GLY A 269 -4.68 3.49 23.88
C GLY A 269 -4.93 5.00 23.83
N ASP A 270 -4.33 5.72 22.90
CA ASP A 270 -4.48 7.17 22.76
C ASP A 270 -4.40 7.65 21.29
N MET A 271 -4.66 8.95 21.09
CA MET A 271 -4.60 9.59 19.77
C MET A 271 -3.19 9.65 19.19
N GLN A 272 -2.16 9.72 20.03
CA GLN A 272 -0.77 9.77 19.55
C GLN A 272 -0.36 8.42 18.96
N ALA A 273 -0.68 7.32 19.65
CA ALA A 273 -0.44 5.96 19.13
C ALA A 273 -1.24 5.68 17.85
N TYR A 274 -2.51 6.14 17.78
CA TYR A 274 -3.33 6.03 16.59
C TYR A 274 -2.75 6.80 15.41
N ALA A 275 -2.33 8.05 15.59
CA ALA A 275 -1.69 8.87 14.56
C ALA A 275 -0.35 8.27 14.12
N ALA A 276 0.49 7.82 15.06
CA ALA A 276 1.77 7.17 14.78
C ALA A 276 1.60 5.88 13.98
N ALA A 277 0.57 5.07 14.27
CA ALA A 277 0.26 3.87 13.49
C ALA A 277 -0.08 4.24 12.04
N LYS A 278 -0.91 5.28 11.81
CA LYS A 278 -1.26 5.73 10.46
C LYS A 278 -0.08 6.36 9.71
N ALA A 279 0.82 7.05 10.41
CA ALA A 279 2.01 7.65 9.82
C ALA A 279 2.94 6.62 9.16
N ARG A 280 2.91 5.35 9.61
CA ARG A 280 3.66 4.24 9.00
C ARG A 280 3.28 3.95 7.53
N ILE A 281 2.19 4.56 7.03
CA ILE A 281 1.84 4.47 5.61
C ILE A 281 2.89 5.12 4.71
N LEU A 282 3.65 6.08 5.22
CA LEU A 282 4.75 6.70 4.48
C LEU A 282 6.00 5.82 4.53
N GLY A 283 6.40 5.33 3.38
CA GLY A 283 7.70 4.71 3.20
C GLY A 283 8.83 5.75 3.10
N LYS A 284 10.03 5.27 2.82
CA LYS A 284 11.24 6.13 2.75
C LYS A 284 11.19 7.10 1.57
N ASN A 285 10.64 6.65 0.43
CA ASN A 285 10.67 7.38 -0.84
C ASN A 285 9.29 7.90 -1.28
N SER A 286 8.25 7.69 -0.48
CA SER A 286 6.88 8.04 -0.84
C SER A 286 6.70 9.53 -1.08
N VAL A 287 5.96 9.89 -2.15
CA VAL A 287 5.37 11.22 -2.28
C VAL A 287 4.27 11.36 -1.22
N LEU A 288 4.34 12.39 -0.42
CA LEU A 288 3.29 12.71 0.54
C LEU A 288 2.15 13.46 -0.15
N VAL A 289 0.96 12.84 -0.21
CA VAL A 289 -0.27 13.52 -0.60
C VAL A 289 -0.95 14.04 0.67
N LEU A 290 -0.86 15.35 0.89
CA LEU A 290 -1.20 16.00 2.15
C LEU A 290 -2.52 16.75 2.09
N ASN A 291 -3.45 16.40 2.98
CA ASN A 291 -4.63 17.22 3.24
C ASN A 291 -4.24 18.44 4.09
N ARG A 292 -4.26 19.65 3.49
CA ARG A 292 -3.92 20.88 4.20
C ARG A 292 -5.04 21.42 5.10
N ASP A 293 -6.27 20.87 4.96
CA ASP A 293 -7.41 21.28 5.77
C ASP A 293 -7.43 20.58 7.15
N ASP A 294 -6.67 19.51 7.33
CA ASP A 294 -6.60 18.75 8.56
C ASP A 294 -5.34 19.13 9.35
N GLU A 295 -5.52 19.92 10.40
CA GLU A 295 -4.41 20.43 11.23
C GLU A 295 -3.63 19.29 11.89
N VAL A 296 -4.30 18.21 12.30
CA VAL A 296 -3.66 17.07 12.96
C VAL A 296 -2.76 16.32 11.97
N VAL A 297 -3.25 16.10 10.74
CA VAL A 297 -2.46 15.49 9.66
C VAL A 297 -1.30 16.41 9.25
N THR A 298 -1.55 17.72 9.17
CA THR A 298 -0.51 18.70 8.82
C THR A 298 0.60 18.75 9.86
N ALA A 299 0.26 18.70 11.15
CA ALA A 299 1.21 18.64 12.26
C ALA A 299 1.97 17.30 12.29
N LEU A 300 1.29 16.18 12.01
CA LEU A 300 1.89 14.84 12.00
C LEU A 300 3.04 14.73 10.98
N PHE A 301 2.95 15.44 9.86
CA PHE A 301 3.94 15.39 8.78
C PHE A 301 4.73 16.71 8.59
N ALA A 302 4.82 17.54 9.62
CA ALA A 302 5.50 18.82 9.52
C ALA A 302 6.97 18.67 9.10
N ASP A 303 7.69 17.73 9.71
CA ASP A 303 9.12 17.48 9.44
C ASP A 303 9.36 16.79 8.08
N GLU A 304 8.34 16.12 7.54
CA GLU A 304 8.45 15.38 6.27
C GLU A 304 8.39 16.30 5.04
N LYS A 305 7.83 17.51 5.18
CA LYS A 305 7.66 18.45 4.07
C LYS A 305 8.97 18.93 3.45
N GLU A 306 10.04 18.98 4.25
CA GLU A 306 11.36 19.42 3.79
C GLU A 306 12.17 18.28 3.15
N SER A 307 11.86 17.05 3.49
CA SER A 307 12.66 15.87 3.13
C SER A 307 12.17 15.13 1.90
N ARG A 308 10.92 15.35 1.46
CA ARG A 308 10.28 14.63 0.36
C ARG A 308 9.40 15.49 -0.54
N LYS A 309 9.01 14.95 -1.71
CA LYS A 309 8.00 15.59 -2.57
C LYS A 309 6.64 15.56 -1.86
N VAL A 310 5.97 16.71 -1.85
CA VAL A 310 4.62 16.88 -1.29
C VAL A 310 3.69 17.41 -2.38
N ILE A 311 2.53 16.78 -2.53
CA ILE A 311 1.40 17.25 -3.32
C ILE A 311 0.27 17.54 -2.34
N GLN A 312 -0.18 18.79 -2.27
CA GLN A 312 -1.22 19.17 -1.33
C GLN A 312 -2.60 19.17 -1.97
N PHE A 313 -3.62 18.88 -1.18
CA PHE A 313 -5.01 19.13 -1.55
C PHE A 313 -5.78 19.77 -0.40
N GLY A 314 -6.83 20.53 -0.72
CA GLY A 314 -7.64 21.19 0.28
C GLY A 314 -8.90 21.82 -0.32
N SER A 315 -9.70 22.43 0.53
CA SER A 315 -11.02 22.97 0.20
C SER A 315 -11.01 24.42 -0.25
N ASP A 316 -9.83 25.01 -0.40
CA ASP A 316 -9.57 26.36 -0.92
C ASP A 316 -8.65 26.32 -2.15
N SER A 317 -8.26 27.46 -2.67
CA SER A 317 -7.33 27.56 -3.80
C SER A 317 -5.96 26.95 -3.50
N PRO A 318 -5.31 26.30 -4.47
CA PRO A 318 -3.96 25.76 -4.29
C PRO A 318 -2.96 26.86 -3.93
N VAL A 319 -2.02 26.52 -3.05
CA VAL A 319 -0.97 27.46 -2.58
C VAL A 319 0.42 27.12 -3.12
N ASP A 320 0.61 25.90 -3.64
CA ASP A 320 1.87 25.40 -4.17
C ASP A 320 1.67 24.78 -5.58
N ILE A 321 2.76 24.71 -6.35
CA ILE A 321 2.78 24.03 -7.65
C ILE A 321 2.42 22.55 -7.49
N ASP A 322 1.74 22.00 -8.50
CA ASP A 322 1.21 20.62 -8.57
C ASP A 322 0.19 20.28 -7.46
N SER A 323 -0.32 21.29 -6.73
CA SER A 323 -1.34 21.13 -5.69
C SER A 323 -2.75 21.31 -6.20
N PHE A 324 -3.70 20.74 -5.46
CA PHE A 324 -5.12 20.69 -5.83
C PHE A 324 -5.98 21.47 -4.83
N GLY A 325 -7.11 21.99 -5.32
CA GLY A 325 -8.02 22.75 -4.48
C GLY A 325 -9.42 22.91 -5.05
N ILE A 326 -10.20 23.76 -4.38
CA ILE A 326 -11.57 24.13 -4.79
C ILE A 326 -11.64 25.64 -4.89
N GLU A 327 -12.12 26.15 -6.03
CA GLU A 327 -12.40 27.56 -6.22
C GLU A 327 -13.86 27.79 -6.55
N ARG A 328 -14.44 28.79 -5.91
CA ARG A 328 -15.80 29.23 -6.21
C ARG A 328 -15.79 30.29 -7.32
N ASP A 329 -16.52 30.05 -8.40
CA ASP A 329 -16.72 31.03 -9.46
C ASP A 329 -17.95 31.90 -9.17
N PRO A 330 -17.79 33.16 -8.75
CA PRO A 330 -18.90 34.03 -8.46
C PRO A 330 -19.68 34.43 -9.72
N ARG A 331 -19.07 34.38 -10.90
CA ARG A 331 -19.66 34.76 -12.18
C ARG A 331 -20.59 33.66 -12.73
N ALA A 332 -20.33 32.40 -12.41
CA ALA A 332 -21.11 31.25 -12.87
C ALA A 332 -22.15 30.78 -11.84
N GLY A 333 -22.80 31.73 -11.13
CA GLY A 333 -23.82 31.40 -10.13
C GLY A 333 -23.26 30.78 -8.83
N GLY A 334 -21.98 30.92 -8.58
CA GLY A 334 -21.31 30.40 -7.36
C GLY A 334 -20.98 28.91 -7.43
N ILE A 335 -20.71 28.37 -8.61
CA ILE A 335 -20.29 26.99 -8.82
C ILE A 335 -18.87 26.78 -8.25
N ASP A 336 -18.68 25.74 -7.47
CA ASP A 336 -17.37 25.29 -7.00
C ASP A 336 -16.69 24.44 -8.08
N TRP A 337 -15.43 24.77 -8.39
CA TRP A 337 -14.59 24.07 -9.36
C TRP A 337 -13.46 23.33 -8.65
N LEU A 338 -13.21 22.08 -9.03
CA LEU A 338 -11.95 21.44 -8.74
C LEU A 338 -10.85 22.12 -9.58
N VAL A 339 -9.76 22.51 -8.95
CA VAL A 339 -8.67 23.26 -9.57
C VAL A 339 -7.31 22.62 -9.27
N TRP A 340 -6.34 22.91 -10.12
CA TRP A 340 -4.98 22.41 -10.02
C TRP A 340 -4.00 23.53 -10.36
N ALA A 341 -2.98 23.73 -9.53
CA ALA A 341 -1.86 24.60 -9.82
C ALA A 341 -0.91 23.87 -10.77
N GLU A 342 -1.05 24.14 -12.07
CA GLU A 342 -0.31 23.46 -13.13
C GLU A 342 1.19 23.80 -13.04
N PRO A 343 2.10 22.80 -13.03
CA PRO A 343 3.54 23.04 -13.16
C PRO A 343 3.85 23.74 -14.48
N ASP A 344 4.87 24.56 -14.51
CA ASP A 344 5.35 25.15 -15.75
C ASP A 344 6.03 24.08 -16.65
N GLU A 345 6.27 24.45 -17.93
CA GLU A 345 6.85 23.53 -18.91
C GLU A 345 8.27 23.08 -18.51
N ALA A 346 9.04 23.91 -17.81
CA ALA A 346 10.38 23.59 -17.36
C ALA A 346 10.36 22.55 -16.23
N THR A 347 9.42 22.68 -15.29
CA THR A 347 9.18 21.69 -14.22
C THR A 347 8.73 20.35 -14.80
N LEU A 348 7.81 20.36 -15.76
CA LEU A 348 7.35 19.14 -16.44
C LEU A 348 8.47 18.48 -17.23
N ALA A 349 9.33 19.24 -17.92
CA ALA A 349 10.48 18.70 -18.65
C ALA A 349 11.49 18.04 -17.70
N SER A 350 11.79 18.66 -16.56
CA SER A 350 12.71 18.08 -15.57
C SER A 350 12.16 16.81 -14.94
N GLU A 351 10.83 16.72 -14.66
CA GLU A 351 10.19 15.50 -14.17
C GLU A 351 10.24 14.36 -15.19
N LEU A 352 10.09 14.68 -16.49
CA LEU A 352 10.20 13.69 -17.56
C LEU A 352 11.64 13.19 -17.73
N GLU A 353 12.64 14.07 -17.61
CA GLU A 353 14.06 13.69 -17.62
C GLU A 353 14.43 12.83 -16.41
N GLU A 354 13.98 13.19 -15.19
CA GLU A 354 14.18 12.38 -13.99
C GLU A 354 13.51 11.00 -14.08
N ALA A 355 12.32 10.92 -14.65
CA ALA A 355 11.62 9.66 -14.88
C ALA A 355 12.34 8.78 -15.92
N GLN A 356 13.02 9.37 -16.90
CA GLN A 356 13.84 8.65 -17.87
C GLN A 356 15.24 8.31 -17.34
N GLU A 357 15.84 9.19 -16.51
CA GLU A 357 17.15 8.99 -15.88
C GLU A 357 17.09 8.14 -14.60
N GLY A 358 15.96 7.84 -14.05
CA GLY A 358 15.77 7.06 -12.82
C GLY A 358 16.44 5.67 -12.83
N PHE A 359 17.21 5.37 -13.87
CA PHE A 359 18.08 4.21 -14.05
C PHE A 359 19.57 4.48 -13.83
N ILE A 360 20.02 5.74 -13.67
CA ILE A 360 21.45 6.02 -13.50
C ILE A 360 21.66 7.21 -12.54
N LYS A 361 22.20 6.87 -11.37
CA LYS A 361 22.87 7.73 -10.38
C LYS A 361 22.01 8.59 -9.45
N HIS A 362 22.08 8.23 -8.16
CA HIS A 362 22.06 9.16 -7.04
C HIS A 362 23.04 10.34 -7.30
N LYS A 363 22.60 11.37 -7.97
CA LYS A 363 23.27 12.67 -7.93
C LYS A 363 22.68 13.45 -6.77
N ARG A 364 23.56 13.86 -5.84
CA ARG A 364 23.32 14.85 -4.80
C ARG A 364 22.34 15.90 -5.35
N ARG A 365 21.21 16.08 -4.67
CA ARG A 365 20.37 17.26 -4.79
C ARG A 365 21.26 18.49 -4.71
N LYS A 366 21.53 19.16 -5.82
CA LYS A 366 21.84 20.57 -5.79
C LYS A 366 20.57 21.22 -5.24
N LYS A 367 20.70 21.94 -4.10
CA LYS A 367 19.74 22.94 -3.72
C LYS A 367 19.31 23.66 -5.00
N LEU A 368 18.04 23.62 -5.33
CA LEU A 368 17.43 24.61 -6.22
C LEU A 368 17.48 25.94 -5.45
N ASP A 369 18.62 26.59 -5.56
CA ASP A 369 18.73 28.00 -5.16
C ASP A 369 17.94 28.81 -6.19
N ALA A 370 16.93 29.47 -5.68
CA ALA A 370 16.29 30.63 -6.28
C ALA A 370 15.76 30.44 -7.71
N TYR A 371 14.66 29.69 -7.86
CA TYR A 371 13.65 30.15 -8.80
C TYR A 371 13.09 31.45 -8.23
N GLU A 372 13.33 32.59 -8.95
CA GLU A 372 12.48 33.75 -8.80
C GLU A 372 11.05 33.25 -8.96
N LYS A 373 10.27 33.30 -7.87
CA LYS A 373 8.85 33.03 -7.89
C LYS A 373 8.26 33.93 -8.97
N SER A 374 7.81 33.38 -10.08
CA SER A 374 6.80 34.06 -10.88
C SER A 374 5.61 34.24 -9.95
N ASP A 375 5.22 35.48 -9.68
CA ASP A 375 4.31 35.86 -8.60
C ASP A 375 2.88 35.33 -8.74
N GLU A 376 2.56 34.49 -9.75
CA GLU A 376 1.22 33.94 -9.95
C GLU A 376 1.29 32.46 -10.31
N LEU A 377 0.77 31.61 -9.40
CA LEU A 377 0.47 30.20 -9.70
C LEU A 377 -0.54 30.11 -10.85
N ARG A 378 -0.24 29.33 -11.87
CA ARG A 378 -1.16 29.07 -12.97
C ARG A 378 -2.25 28.10 -12.53
N ILE A 379 -3.38 28.62 -12.04
CA ILE A 379 -4.53 27.82 -11.60
C ILE A 379 -5.35 27.38 -12.80
N LYS A 380 -5.47 26.06 -13.01
CA LYS A 380 -6.28 25.46 -14.07
C LYS A 380 -7.57 24.89 -13.49
N ARG A 381 -8.70 25.29 -14.02
CA ARG A 381 -10.01 24.68 -13.73
C ARG A 381 -10.09 23.31 -14.37
N LEU A 382 -10.45 22.30 -13.59
CA LEU A 382 -10.53 20.91 -14.02
C LEU A 382 -11.98 20.53 -14.40
N ILE A 383 -12.82 20.39 -13.38
CA ILE A 383 -14.25 20.09 -13.53
C ILE A 383 -15.06 20.83 -12.45
N PRO A 384 -16.34 21.18 -12.72
CA PRO A 384 -17.23 21.62 -11.66
C PRO A 384 -17.42 20.52 -10.61
N ALA A 385 -17.46 20.89 -9.32
CA ALA A 385 -17.67 19.91 -8.25
C ALA A 385 -19.03 19.20 -8.33
N ASP A 386 -20.04 19.85 -8.90
CA ASP A 386 -21.36 19.29 -9.14
C ASP A 386 -21.41 18.31 -10.34
N ALA A 387 -20.37 18.29 -11.18
CA ALA A 387 -20.21 17.28 -12.23
C ALA A 387 -19.76 15.91 -11.66
N LEU A 388 -19.31 15.86 -10.41
CA LEU A 388 -19.09 14.61 -9.69
C LEU A 388 -20.46 13.97 -9.38
N ARG A 389 -20.62 12.69 -9.68
CA ARG A 389 -21.87 11.96 -9.35
C ARG A 389 -22.00 11.68 -7.86
N ILE A 390 -20.88 11.66 -7.12
CA ILE A 390 -20.84 11.62 -5.66
C ILE A 390 -20.93 13.03 -5.10
N ARG A 391 -21.92 13.27 -4.23
CA ARG A 391 -22.24 14.62 -3.72
C ARG A 391 -21.52 14.94 -2.42
N GLY A 392 -21.32 16.23 -2.16
CA GLY A 392 -20.79 16.78 -0.93
C GLY A 392 -19.32 17.18 -1.00
N ARG A 393 -18.95 18.20 -0.20
CA ARG A 393 -17.59 18.76 -0.16
C ARG A 393 -16.54 17.73 0.20
N HIS A 394 -16.87 16.81 1.13
CA HIS A 394 -15.96 15.71 1.52
C HIS A 394 -15.65 14.78 0.33
N ASN A 395 -16.60 14.54 -0.59
CA ASN A 395 -16.36 13.74 -1.79
C ASN A 395 -15.55 14.52 -2.84
N ALA A 396 -15.69 15.85 -2.91
CA ALA A 396 -14.79 16.66 -3.70
C ALA A 396 -13.34 16.57 -3.20
N LEU A 397 -13.12 16.60 -1.88
CA LEU A 397 -11.79 16.38 -1.29
C LEU A 397 -11.25 14.96 -1.56
N ASN A 398 -12.09 13.93 -1.46
CA ASN A 398 -11.70 12.56 -1.82
C ASN A 398 -11.29 12.47 -3.31
N ALA A 399 -11.98 13.20 -4.20
CA ALA A 399 -11.63 13.27 -5.61
C ALA A 399 -10.29 14.00 -5.85
N LEU A 400 -10.02 15.09 -5.11
CA LEU A 400 -8.73 15.79 -5.17
C LEU A 400 -7.59 14.90 -4.66
N ALA A 401 -7.79 14.16 -3.56
CA ALA A 401 -6.82 13.19 -3.05
C ALA A 401 -6.52 12.09 -4.08
N ALA A 402 -7.55 11.56 -4.75
CA ALA A 402 -7.39 10.56 -5.80
C ALA A 402 -6.60 11.11 -7.01
N LEU A 403 -6.88 12.35 -7.45
CA LEU A 403 -6.12 13.02 -8.50
C LEU A 403 -4.65 13.21 -8.10
N ALA A 404 -4.40 13.66 -6.88
CA ALA A 404 -3.04 13.88 -6.36
C ALA A 404 -2.23 12.56 -6.30
N LEU A 405 -2.85 11.47 -5.85
CA LEU A 405 -2.23 10.14 -5.83
C LEU A 405 -1.89 9.65 -7.25
N ALA A 406 -2.85 9.74 -8.18
CA ALA A 406 -2.64 9.33 -9.56
C ALA A 406 -1.59 10.21 -10.27
N ARG A 407 -1.57 11.51 -9.97
CA ARG A 407 -0.55 12.44 -10.47
C ARG A 407 0.84 12.09 -9.93
N ALA A 408 0.95 11.73 -8.66
CA ALA A 408 2.21 11.28 -8.04
C ALA A 408 2.76 9.99 -8.70
N ALA A 409 1.88 9.15 -9.28
CA ALA A 409 2.27 8.00 -10.09
C ALA A 409 2.63 8.37 -11.55
N GLY A 410 2.74 9.66 -11.88
CA GLY A 410 3.13 10.14 -13.21
C GLY A 410 2.01 10.18 -14.25
N LEU A 411 0.75 10.01 -13.85
CA LEU A 411 -0.36 10.01 -14.79
C LEU A 411 -0.78 11.44 -15.17
N GLY A 412 -1.10 11.63 -16.45
CA GLY A 412 -1.57 12.93 -16.97
C GLY A 412 -3.00 13.25 -16.51
N ILE A 413 -3.30 14.54 -16.27
CA ILE A 413 -4.60 14.98 -15.72
C ILE A 413 -5.78 14.65 -16.64
N SER A 414 -5.64 14.80 -17.97
CA SER A 414 -6.78 14.69 -18.90
C SER A 414 -7.51 13.34 -18.85
N PRO A 415 -6.84 12.16 -18.91
CA PRO A 415 -7.53 10.87 -18.80
C PRO A 415 -8.16 10.67 -17.41
N LEU A 416 -7.54 11.21 -16.34
CA LEU A 416 -8.06 11.09 -14.98
C LEU A 416 -9.43 11.77 -14.81
N LEU A 417 -9.64 12.93 -15.44
CA LEU A 417 -10.89 13.67 -15.37
C LEU A 417 -12.06 12.90 -16.01
N HIS A 418 -11.83 12.10 -17.04
CA HIS A 418 -12.86 11.24 -17.61
C HIS A 418 -13.31 10.19 -16.59
N GLY A 419 -12.39 9.54 -15.91
CA GLY A 419 -12.69 8.57 -14.87
C GLY A 419 -13.48 9.17 -13.70
N LEU A 420 -13.15 10.39 -13.28
CA LEU A 420 -13.89 11.08 -12.21
C LEU A 420 -15.36 11.33 -12.54
N ARG A 421 -15.66 11.72 -13.78
CA ARG A 421 -17.06 11.99 -14.24
C ARG A 421 -17.92 10.74 -14.29
N GLU A 422 -17.30 9.58 -14.47
CA GLU A 422 -18.00 8.30 -14.60
C GLU A 422 -18.21 7.59 -13.28
N TYR A 423 -17.50 7.95 -12.22
CA TYR A 423 -17.58 7.30 -10.93
C TYR A 423 -18.95 7.54 -10.27
N GLN A 424 -19.67 6.44 -9.99
CA GLN A 424 -21.03 6.47 -9.46
C GLN A 424 -21.14 6.25 -7.95
N GLY A 425 -20.02 5.99 -7.27
CA GLY A 425 -19.99 5.55 -5.87
C GLY A 425 -20.05 4.02 -5.73
N GLU A 426 -19.70 3.54 -4.55
CA GLU A 426 -19.77 2.12 -4.21
C GLU A 426 -21.22 1.70 -3.91
N ALA A 427 -21.60 0.49 -4.34
CA ALA A 427 -22.97 -0.04 -4.35
C ALA A 427 -23.72 -0.04 -2.99
N HIS A 428 -23.01 0.21 -1.88
CA HIS A 428 -23.58 0.26 -0.52
C HIS A 428 -23.32 1.58 0.22
N ARG A 429 -22.82 2.61 -0.48
CA ARG A 429 -22.57 3.95 0.07
C ARG A 429 -23.22 5.00 -0.81
N VAL A 430 -24.42 5.47 -0.37
CA VAL A 430 -25.16 6.61 -0.95
C VAL A 430 -25.23 6.60 -2.48
N GLN A 431 -25.96 5.65 -3.04
CA GLN A 431 -26.51 5.84 -4.38
C GLN A 431 -27.61 6.91 -4.28
N THR A 432 -27.50 7.98 -5.05
CA THR A 432 -28.62 8.89 -5.27
C THR A 432 -29.70 8.09 -6.00
N VAL A 433 -30.81 7.82 -5.33
CA VAL A 433 -32.02 7.22 -5.91
C VAL A 433 -32.72 8.27 -6.74
#